data_147fbefd49ca7f56f1e6c11fa5602843
#
_entry.id   147fbefd49ca7f56f1e6c11fa5602843
#
_cell.length_a   1.000
_cell.length_b   1.000
_cell.length_c   1.000
_cell.angle_alpha   90.00
_cell.angle_beta   90.00
_cell.angle_gamma   90.00
#
_symmetry.space_group_name_H-M   'P 1'
#
loop_
_entity.id
_entity.type
_entity.pdbx_description
1 polymer ?
#
loop_
_entity_poly.entity_id
_entity_poly.type
_entity_poly.pdbx_seq_one_letter_code
_entity_poly.pdbx_strand_id
1 'polypeptide(L)' 'MIYLDNAATSFPKPPEVIRAMAGVEEKMGANPGRGGHRLALRAGRVVEHCREEAARLLGVHHPERILFTANCTE' A
#
# COMPACT_ATOMS: atom_id res chain seq x y z
N MET A 1 25.99 -3.40 -8.45
CA MET A 1 25.12 -3.91 -9.52
C MET A 1 24.25 -2.77 -10.05
N ILE A 2 24.14 -2.68 -11.35
CA ILE A 2 23.25 -1.68 -11.97
C ILE A 2 21.97 -2.39 -12.37
N TYR A 3 20.84 -1.92 -11.89
CA TYR A 3 19.54 -2.49 -12.21
C TYR A 3 18.79 -1.53 -13.13
N LEU A 4 18.48 -1.96 -14.33
CA LEU A 4 17.85 -1.14 -15.37
C LEU A 4 16.42 -1.53 -15.69
N ASP A 5 15.82 -2.42 -14.89
CA ASP A 5 14.48 -2.95 -15.16
C ASP A 5 13.45 -2.49 -14.13
N ASN A 6 13.61 -1.27 -13.62
CA ASN A 6 12.68 -0.71 -12.62
C ASN A 6 11.26 -0.51 -13.17
N ALA A 7 11.12 -0.44 -14.48
CA ALA A 7 9.79 -0.33 -15.09
C ALA A 7 8.95 -1.59 -14.85
N ALA A 8 9.60 -2.75 -14.79
CA ALA A 8 8.91 -4.01 -14.50
C ALA A 8 8.65 -4.16 -12.99
N THR A 9 9.66 -3.88 -12.19
CA THR A 9 9.54 -3.88 -10.74
C THR A 9 10.70 -3.08 -10.15
N SER A 10 10.44 -2.35 -9.09
CA SER A 10 11.47 -1.58 -8.41
C SER A 10 12.36 -2.48 -7.58
N PHE A 11 13.68 -2.42 -7.83
CA PHE A 11 14.67 -3.17 -7.08
C PHE A 11 16.01 -2.44 -7.10
N PRO A 12 16.70 -2.29 -5.97
CA PRO A 12 16.22 -2.64 -4.63
C PRO A 12 15.11 -1.68 -4.16
N LYS A 13 14.23 -2.18 -3.30
CA LYS A 13 13.18 -1.34 -2.72
C LYS A 13 13.77 -0.50 -1.57
N PRO A 14 13.26 0.72 -1.36
CA PRO A 14 13.71 1.53 -0.21
C PRO A 14 13.49 0.77 1.09
N PRO A 15 14.41 0.87 2.06
CA PRO A 15 14.27 0.15 3.34
C PRO A 15 12.97 0.47 4.07
N GLU A 16 12.48 1.69 3.94
CA GLU A 16 11.23 2.13 4.57
C GLU A 16 10.04 1.30 4.08
N VAL A 17 10.03 0.95 2.79
CA VAL A 17 8.97 0.13 2.19
C VAL A 17 8.99 -1.27 2.80
N ILE A 18 10.16 -1.87 2.88
CA ILE A 18 10.31 -3.22 3.43
C ILE A 18 9.88 -3.25 4.89
N ARG A 19 10.30 -2.26 5.68
CA ARG A 19 9.92 -2.17 7.09
C ARG A 19 8.42 -1.98 7.28
N ALA A 20 7.80 -1.16 6.44
CA ALA A 20 6.36 -0.94 6.52
C ALA A 20 5.60 -2.23 6.21
N MET A 21 6.01 -2.97 5.19
CA MET A 21 5.39 -4.23 4.83
C MET A 21 5.50 -5.26 5.96
N ALA A 22 6.70 -5.40 6.52
CA ALA A 22 6.93 -6.31 7.63
C ALA A 22 6.11 -5.92 8.87
N GLY A 23 6.03 -4.62 9.16
CA GLY A 23 5.24 -4.12 10.29
C GLY A 23 3.75 -4.44 10.17
N VAL A 24 3.20 -4.31 8.97
CA VAL A 24 1.80 -4.65 8.74
C VAL A 24 1.58 -6.16 8.89
N GLU A 25 2.46 -6.97 8.31
CA GLU A 25 2.36 -8.43 8.41
C GLU A 25 2.43 -8.91 9.87
N GLU A 26 3.35 -8.36 10.65
CA GLU A 26 3.55 -8.77 12.03
C GLU A 26 2.45 -8.30 12.97
N LYS A 27 1.95 -7.08 12.77
CA LYS A 27 1.07 -6.41 13.74
C LYS A 27 -0.38 -6.33 13.31
N MET A 28 -0.65 -6.38 12.02
CA MET A 28 -1.96 -6.10 11.46
C MET A 28 -2.34 -7.09 10.36
N GLY A 29 -1.93 -8.34 10.48
CA GLY A 29 -2.15 -9.37 9.47
C GLY A 29 -3.61 -9.80 9.30
N ALA A 30 -4.56 -8.87 9.41
CA ALA A 30 -5.98 -9.14 9.23
C ALA A 30 -6.46 -8.56 7.91
N ASN A 31 -7.57 -9.10 7.39
CA ASN A 31 -8.13 -8.64 6.14
C ASN A 31 -8.81 -7.27 6.33
N PRO A 32 -8.30 -6.21 5.70
CA PRO A 32 -8.93 -4.88 5.80
C PRO A 32 -10.30 -4.91 5.14
N GLY A 33 -11.27 -4.31 5.81
CA GLY A 33 -12.63 -4.22 5.29
C GLY A 33 -13.49 -5.44 5.56
N ARG A 34 -12.97 -6.45 6.24
CA ARG A 34 -13.75 -7.62 6.64
C ARG A 34 -13.79 -7.74 8.14
N GLY A 35 -15.00 -7.91 8.67
CA GLY A 35 -15.22 -8.03 10.09
C GLY A 35 -15.08 -6.70 10.80
N GLY A 36 -15.53 -6.64 12.04
CA GLY A 36 -15.52 -5.44 12.84
C GLY A 36 -14.48 -5.44 13.94
N HIS A 37 -13.52 -6.37 13.94
CA HIS A 37 -12.55 -6.40 15.02
C HIS A 37 -11.44 -5.37 14.79
N ARG A 38 -10.74 -5.07 15.90
CA ARG A 38 -9.76 -3.98 15.92
C ARG A 38 -8.66 -4.12 14.87
N LEU A 39 -8.15 -5.33 14.64
CA LEU A 39 -7.07 -5.54 13.68
C LEU A 39 -7.51 -5.23 12.25
N ALA A 40 -8.74 -5.62 11.89
CA ALA A 40 -9.28 -5.32 10.57
C ALA A 40 -9.46 -3.82 10.39
N LEU A 41 -9.90 -3.11 11.41
CA LEU A 41 -10.04 -1.65 11.37
C LEU A 41 -8.68 -0.97 11.21
N ARG A 42 -7.65 -1.45 11.90
CA ARG A 42 -6.30 -0.90 11.77
C ARG A 42 -5.73 -1.13 10.38
N ALA A 43 -5.91 -2.32 9.83
CA ALA A 43 -5.47 -2.63 8.47
C ALA A 43 -6.21 -1.74 7.45
N GLY A 44 -7.50 -1.52 7.66
CA GLY A 44 -8.28 -0.62 6.82
C GLY A 44 -7.76 0.81 6.84
N ARG A 45 -7.31 1.29 8.00
CA ARG A 45 -6.71 2.62 8.11
C ARG A 45 -5.40 2.73 7.34
N VAL A 46 -4.58 1.68 7.35
CA VAL A 46 -3.33 1.65 6.57
C VAL A 46 -3.63 1.80 5.08
N VAL A 47 -4.60 1.04 4.59
CA VAL A 47 -5.02 1.11 3.18
C VAL A 47 -5.54 2.52 2.86
N GLU A 48 -6.40 3.08 3.70
CA GLU A 48 -6.97 4.39 3.47
C GLU A 48 -5.92 5.50 3.50
N HIS A 49 -4.96 5.41 4.42
CA HIS A 49 -3.85 6.36 4.48
C HIS A 49 -3.00 6.29 3.21
N CYS A 50 -2.74 5.08 2.71
CA CYS A 50 -2.02 4.89 1.45
C CYS A 50 -2.77 5.54 0.29
N ARG A 51 -4.10 5.40 0.25
CA ARG A 51 -4.95 6.01 -0.77
C ARG A 51 -4.83 7.54 -0.74
N GLU A 52 -4.87 8.13 0.45
CA GLU A 52 -4.72 9.56 0.62
C GLU A 52 -3.35 10.06 0.17
N GLU A 53 -2.28 9.33 0.49
CA GLU A 53 -0.94 9.69 0.07
C GLU A 53 -0.76 9.58 -1.44
N ALA A 54 -1.32 8.54 -2.06
CA ALA A 54 -1.29 8.39 -3.52
C ALA A 54 -2.06 9.53 -4.20
N ALA A 55 -3.21 9.90 -3.66
CA ALA A 55 -3.99 11.02 -4.18
C ALA A 55 -3.20 12.32 -4.11
N ARG A 56 -2.50 12.54 -3.00
CA ARG A 56 -1.66 13.74 -2.83
C ARG A 56 -0.52 13.76 -3.84
N LEU A 57 0.15 12.64 -4.03
CA LEU A 57 1.24 12.53 -5.00
C LEU A 57 0.79 12.83 -6.42
N LEU A 58 -0.39 12.34 -6.79
CA LEU A 58 -0.92 12.49 -8.15
C LEU A 58 -1.75 13.76 -8.37
N GLY A 59 -1.92 14.56 -7.32
CA GLY A 59 -2.72 15.79 -7.41
C GLY A 59 -4.22 15.55 -7.55
N VAL A 60 -4.69 14.39 -7.09
CA VAL A 60 -6.12 14.06 -7.10
C VAL A 60 -6.76 14.58 -5.83
N HIS A 61 -7.85 15.36 -5.95
CA HIS A 61 -8.52 15.95 -4.79
C HIS A 61 -9.47 14.98 -4.08
N HIS A 62 -9.78 13.86 -4.71
CA HIS A 62 -10.74 12.89 -4.19
C HIS A 62 -10.08 11.53 -4.03
N PRO A 63 -9.62 11.16 -2.81
CA PRO A 63 -8.94 9.86 -2.59
C PRO A 63 -9.77 8.66 -3.00
N GLU A 64 -11.11 8.76 -2.97
CA GLU A 64 -12.01 7.68 -3.37
C GLU A 64 -11.88 7.31 -4.85
N ARG A 65 -11.20 8.14 -5.63
CA ARG A 65 -10.92 7.84 -7.04
C ARG A 65 -9.68 6.99 -7.24
N ILE A 66 -8.93 6.74 -6.17
CA ILE A 66 -7.75 5.88 -6.22
C ILE A 66 -8.20 4.44 -5.99
N LEU A 67 -7.91 3.57 -6.94
CA LEU A 67 -8.23 2.15 -6.87
C LEU A 67 -6.93 1.35 -6.84
N PHE A 68 -6.86 0.38 -5.93
CA PHE A 68 -5.71 -0.51 -5.85
C PHE A 68 -5.97 -1.78 -6.63
N THR A 69 -4.98 -2.21 -7.40
CA THR A 69 -5.03 -3.47 -8.13
C THR A 69 -3.77 -4.26 -7.81
N ALA A 70 -3.77 -5.54 -8.15
CA ALA A 70 -2.60 -6.39 -7.92
C ALA A 70 -1.41 -5.98 -8.81
N ASN A 71 -1.72 -5.56 -10.04
CA ASN A 71 -0.71 -5.16 -11.02
C ASN A 71 -1.37 -4.43 -12.18
N CYS A 72 -0.58 -4.00 -13.16
CA CYS A 72 -1.09 -3.26 -14.31
C CYS A 72 -1.94 -4.09 -15.27
N THR A 73 -1.90 -5.42 -15.15
CA THR A 73 -2.71 -6.30 -15.99
C THR A 73 -4.19 -6.27 -15.60
N GLU A 74 -4.48 -5.98 -14.35
CA GLU A 74 -5.85 -5.82 -13.86
C GLU A 74 -6.46 -4.50 -14.39
#